data_5ca405676b12551187fc0292177c0bcd
#
_entry.id   5ca405676b12551187fc0292177c0bcd
#
_cell.length_a   1.000
_cell.length_b   1.000
_cell.length_c   1.000
_cell.angle_alpha   90.00
_cell.angle_beta   90.00
_cell.angle_gamma   90.00
#
_symmetry.space_group_name_H-M   'P 1'
#
loop_
_entity.id
_entity.type
_entity.pdbx_description
1 polymer ?
#
loop_
_entity_poly.entity_id
_entity_poly.type
_entity_poly.pdbx_seq_one_letter_code
_entity_poly.pdbx_strand_id
1 'polypeptide(L)'
;MKDLVIVGAGQSAAQCVLTLKRNNFEESIVVVGEEDHLPYQRPPLSKDYLSGDIGLDRVYMKTQDFYDQNNVTVKVATKVLSLDRKEKMVHLSKGEALPYKNLVLATGSRVRQLEVEGSDLKNINYLRSINDSNNLKDQFKKGKSLVIIGAGYIGLEVAAAAVKKGLKVTVVEMEDRVMSRAVDPIISEYFDTLHRNKGVEIILGSALEKFVGKSHVEKVVCTDGTILEADSVVIGVGILPNQEIAESAGLKCNNGILVDEFGRTEDSSVFACGDCTNHPNFYVNKNIRLESVHNALEQAKTVALSL
;
A
#
# COMPACT_ATOMS: atom_id res chain seq x y z
N MET A 1 22.73 19.36 10.95
CA MET A 1 22.13 18.76 9.74
C MET A 1 21.86 17.31 10.08
N LYS A 2 20.73 16.76 9.68
CA LYS A 2 20.51 15.31 9.82
C LYS A 2 21.21 14.62 8.66
N ASP A 3 21.88 13.52 8.93
CA ASP A 3 22.69 12.90 7.89
C ASP A 3 21.81 12.21 6.86
N LEU A 4 20.78 11.48 7.33
CA LEU A 4 19.82 10.81 6.47
C LEU A 4 18.39 11.07 6.93
N VAL A 5 17.55 11.52 6.00
CA VAL A 5 16.09 11.60 6.18
C VAL A 5 15.44 10.59 5.25
N ILE A 6 14.51 9.77 5.79
CA ILE A 6 13.71 8.81 5.03
C ILE A 6 12.24 9.27 5.11
N VAL A 7 11.64 9.58 3.97
CA VAL A 7 10.24 9.99 3.85
C VAL A 7 9.37 8.79 3.51
N GLY A 8 8.48 8.45 4.43
CA GLY A 8 7.68 7.22 4.44
C GLY A 8 8.15 6.26 5.53
N ALA A 9 7.20 5.64 6.23
CA ALA A 9 7.45 4.67 7.31
C ALA A 9 6.88 3.29 6.96
N GLY A 10 7.04 2.87 5.70
CA GLY A 10 6.63 1.55 5.22
C GLY A 10 7.73 0.50 5.27
N GLN A 11 7.50 -0.63 4.60
CA GLN A 11 8.45 -1.77 4.54
C GLN A 11 9.80 -1.40 3.94
N SER A 12 9.84 -0.57 2.87
CA SER A 12 11.10 -0.10 2.28
C SER A 12 11.90 0.74 3.26
N ALA A 13 11.27 1.67 3.98
CA ALA A 13 11.95 2.50 4.97
C ALA A 13 12.57 1.65 6.09
N ALA A 14 11.80 0.71 6.66
CA ALA A 14 12.32 -0.19 7.68
C ALA A 14 13.48 -1.05 7.17
N GLN A 15 13.37 -1.61 5.96
CA GLN A 15 14.45 -2.41 5.36
C GLN A 15 15.70 -1.57 5.09
N CYS A 16 15.54 -0.33 4.62
CA CYS A 16 16.65 0.60 4.45
C CYS A 16 17.40 0.82 5.76
N VAL A 17 16.68 1.17 6.85
CA VAL A 17 17.25 1.30 8.20
C VAL A 17 17.96 0.03 8.65
N LEU A 18 17.32 -1.14 8.49
CA LEU A 18 17.90 -2.42 8.88
C LEU A 18 19.20 -2.72 8.13
N THR A 19 19.23 -2.42 6.84
CA THR A 19 20.43 -2.66 6.02
C THR A 19 21.56 -1.70 6.39
N LEU A 20 21.27 -0.41 6.56
CA LEU A 20 22.23 0.58 7.01
C LEU A 20 22.87 0.18 8.34
N LYS A 21 22.07 -0.20 9.34
CA LYS A 21 22.60 -0.57 10.66
C LYS A 21 23.38 -1.87 10.66
N ARG A 22 23.02 -2.84 9.82
CA ARG A 22 23.82 -4.06 9.59
C ARG A 22 25.18 -3.78 8.94
N ASN A 23 25.30 -2.70 8.17
CA ASN A 23 26.53 -2.26 7.52
C ASN A 23 27.26 -1.14 8.30
N ASN A 24 26.99 -1.03 9.61
CA ASN A 24 27.66 -0.10 10.52
C ASN A 24 27.53 1.39 10.12
N PHE A 25 26.38 1.77 9.56
CA PHE A 25 26.08 3.17 9.29
C PHE A 25 25.85 3.89 10.63
N GLU A 26 26.81 4.73 11.04
CA GLU A 26 26.83 5.39 12.36
C GLU A 26 26.08 6.72 12.38
N GLU A 27 25.87 7.33 11.20
CA GLU A 27 25.23 8.64 11.06
C GLU A 27 23.76 8.62 11.54
N SER A 28 23.23 9.79 11.87
CA SER A 28 21.85 9.92 12.37
C SER A 28 20.82 9.67 11.27
N ILE A 29 19.77 8.93 11.61
CA ILE A 29 18.66 8.62 10.69
C ILE A 29 17.37 9.18 11.28
N VAL A 30 16.59 9.88 10.43
CA VAL A 30 15.22 10.27 10.76
C VAL A 30 14.26 9.66 9.74
N VAL A 31 13.32 8.85 10.21
CA VAL A 31 12.20 8.30 9.43
C VAL A 31 10.96 9.12 9.71
N VAL A 32 10.27 9.59 8.67
CA VAL A 32 9.04 10.39 8.80
C VAL A 32 7.86 9.63 8.20
N GLY A 33 6.83 9.33 9.00
CA GLY A 33 5.63 8.60 8.61
C GLY A 33 4.35 9.37 8.87
N GLU A 34 3.43 9.38 7.89
CA GLU A 34 2.12 10.01 7.99
C GLU A 34 1.17 9.25 8.94
N GLU A 35 1.26 7.91 8.94
CA GLU A 35 0.48 7.05 9.84
C GLU A 35 1.02 7.16 11.29
N ASP A 36 0.17 6.89 12.27
CA ASP A 36 0.50 6.90 13.70
C ASP A 36 1.12 5.57 14.20
N HIS A 37 1.76 4.85 13.28
CA HIS A 37 2.35 3.55 13.51
C HIS A 37 3.83 3.52 13.14
N LEU A 38 4.63 2.75 13.90
CA LEU A 38 5.97 2.37 13.50
C LEU A 38 5.94 1.59 12.18
N PRO A 39 7.05 1.51 11.43
CA PRO A 39 7.11 0.74 10.20
C PRO A 39 6.66 -0.71 10.38
N TYR A 40 5.74 -1.16 9.53
CA TYR A 40 5.05 -2.44 9.65
C TYR A 40 4.91 -3.16 8.31
N GLN A 41 4.55 -4.46 8.38
CA GLN A 41 4.28 -5.33 7.23
C GLN A 41 2.84 -5.13 6.75
N ARG A 42 2.65 -4.78 5.47
CA ARG A 42 1.29 -4.63 4.89
C ARG A 42 0.59 -5.95 4.56
N PRO A 43 1.27 -7.02 4.11
CA PRO A 43 0.58 -8.26 3.74
C PRO A 43 -0.34 -8.88 4.81
N PRO A 44 -0.05 -8.80 6.11
CA PRO A 44 -0.97 -9.32 7.13
C PRO A 44 -2.33 -8.61 7.19
N LEU A 45 -2.42 -7.36 6.72
CA LEU A 45 -3.62 -6.52 6.81
C LEU A 45 -4.83 -7.05 6.04
N SER A 46 -4.60 -7.86 5.00
CA SER A 46 -5.65 -8.56 4.23
C SER A 46 -5.78 -10.04 4.59
N LYS A 47 -4.96 -10.55 5.51
CA LYS A 47 -4.83 -11.97 5.90
C LYS A 47 -5.04 -12.17 7.40
N ASP A 48 -4.00 -12.67 8.07
CA ASP A 48 -4.05 -13.11 9.47
C ASP A 48 -4.37 -11.97 10.45
N TYR A 49 -3.95 -10.74 10.15
CA TYR A 49 -4.34 -9.60 10.95
C TYR A 49 -5.82 -9.24 10.76
N LEU A 50 -6.33 -9.26 9.52
CA LEU A 50 -7.74 -9.02 9.22
C LEU A 50 -8.64 -10.10 9.83
N SER A 51 -8.22 -11.35 9.73
CA SER A 51 -8.95 -12.47 10.35
C SER A 51 -8.82 -12.53 11.87
N GLY A 52 -7.93 -11.72 12.47
CA GLY A 52 -7.72 -11.67 13.92
C GLY A 52 -6.90 -12.84 14.47
N ASP A 53 -6.18 -13.56 13.62
CA ASP A 53 -5.33 -14.70 14.01
C ASP A 53 -4.00 -14.22 14.62
N ILE A 54 -3.59 -12.97 14.32
CA ILE A 54 -2.43 -12.32 14.94
C ILE A 54 -2.78 -10.93 15.49
N GLY A 55 -2.05 -10.49 16.51
CA GLY A 55 -2.12 -9.16 17.09
C GLY A 55 -1.28 -8.14 16.32
N LEU A 56 -1.43 -6.86 16.69
CA LEU A 56 -0.71 -5.74 16.08
C LEU A 56 0.81 -5.83 16.30
N ASP A 57 1.24 -6.38 17.42
CA ASP A 57 2.66 -6.61 17.76
C ASP A 57 3.39 -7.48 16.71
N ARG A 58 2.67 -8.42 16.09
CA ARG A 58 3.21 -9.30 15.04
C ARG A 58 3.29 -8.64 13.66
N VAL A 59 2.66 -7.47 13.51
CA VAL A 59 2.63 -6.73 12.24
C VAL A 59 3.80 -5.76 12.14
N TYR A 60 4.29 -5.21 13.26
CA TYR A 60 5.44 -4.31 13.28
C TYR A 60 6.73 -5.02 12.83
N MET A 61 7.56 -4.33 12.04
CA MET A 61 8.85 -4.86 11.59
C MET A 61 9.90 -4.83 12.70
N LYS A 62 9.87 -3.79 13.53
CA LYS A 62 10.73 -3.61 14.71
C LYS A 62 9.97 -2.81 15.78
N THR A 63 10.39 -3.00 17.04
CA THR A 63 9.89 -2.25 18.19
C THR A 63 10.53 -0.85 18.29
N GLN A 64 9.96 0.04 19.08
CA GLN A 64 10.55 1.36 19.37
C GLN A 64 11.96 1.22 19.93
N ASP A 65 12.19 0.30 20.85
CA ASP A 65 13.50 0.05 21.45
C ASP A 65 14.60 -0.21 20.41
N PHE A 66 14.27 -0.92 19.34
CA PHE A 66 15.22 -1.14 18.26
C PHE A 66 15.66 0.18 17.61
N TYR A 67 14.73 1.07 17.33
CA TYR A 67 15.04 2.37 16.72
C TYR A 67 15.86 3.23 17.67
N ASP A 68 15.49 3.29 18.94
CA ASP A 68 16.16 4.09 19.97
C ASP A 68 17.62 3.62 20.19
N GLN A 69 17.84 2.32 20.31
CA GLN A 69 19.17 1.71 20.48
C GLN A 69 20.09 1.90 19.28
N ASN A 70 19.52 2.16 18.10
CA ASN A 70 20.27 2.32 16.86
C ASN A 70 20.39 3.78 16.38
N ASN A 71 20.12 4.77 17.24
CA ASN A 71 20.16 6.20 16.90
C ASN A 71 19.28 6.55 15.68
N VAL A 72 18.07 5.98 15.63
CA VAL A 72 17.06 6.22 14.60
C VAL A 72 15.86 6.90 15.21
N THR A 73 15.55 8.12 14.79
CA THR A 73 14.33 8.81 15.20
C THR A 73 13.19 8.47 14.25
N VAL A 74 12.08 7.91 14.74
CA VAL A 74 10.87 7.67 13.93
C VAL A 74 9.81 8.71 14.31
N LYS A 75 9.48 9.61 13.39
CA LYS A 75 8.42 10.62 13.53
C LYS A 75 7.14 10.07 12.90
N VAL A 76 6.28 9.46 13.73
CA VAL A 76 4.94 9.01 13.34
C VAL A 76 3.93 10.17 13.33
N ALA A 77 2.73 9.94 12.74
CA ALA A 77 1.67 10.94 12.62
C ALA A 77 2.20 12.29 12.09
N THR A 78 3.15 12.24 11.15
CA THR A 78 3.84 13.43 10.63
C THR A 78 3.92 13.34 9.12
N LYS A 79 3.21 14.24 8.43
CA LYS A 79 3.21 14.33 6.97
C LYS A 79 4.35 15.22 6.50
N VAL A 80 5.02 14.80 5.43
CA VAL A 80 5.93 15.68 4.69
C VAL A 80 5.10 16.47 3.69
N LEU A 81 5.24 17.80 3.72
CA LEU A 81 4.47 18.73 2.90
C LEU A 81 5.20 19.14 1.63
N SER A 82 6.50 19.39 1.72
CA SER A 82 7.32 19.79 0.59
C SER A 82 8.80 19.45 0.80
N LEU A 83 9.52 19.46 -0.30
CA LEU A 83 10.96 19.23 -0.38
C LEU A 83 11.63 20.43 -1.06
N ASP A 84 12.56 21.10 -0.36
CA ASP A 84 13.47 22.07 -0.94
C ASP A 84 14.82 21.41 -1.22
N ARG A 85 15.10 21.14 -2.50
CA ARG A 85 16.33 20.49 -2.95
C ARG A 85 17.55 21.41 -2.90
N LYS A 86 17.35 22.74 -3.03
CA LYS A 86 18.46 23.71 -3.01
C LYS A 86 19.00 23.88 -1.60
N GLU A 87 18.09 24.10 -0.66
CA GLU A 87 18.44 24.27 0.76
C GLU A 87 18.59 22.92 1.49
N LYS A 88 18.31 21.79 0.81
CA LYS A 88 18.30 20.44 1.37
C LYS A 88 17.44 20.34 2.64
N MET A 89 16.18 20.75 2.53
CA MET A 89 15.20 20.79 3.62
C MET A 89 13.94 19.99 3.28
N VAL A 90 13.44 19.26 4.28
CA VAL A 90 12.14 18.60 4.24
C VAL A 90 11.19 19.31 5.19
N HIS A 91 10.07 19.84 4.69
CA HIS A 91 9.08 20.57 5.48
C HIS A 91 7.96 19.66 5.95
N LEU A 92 7.66 19.70 7.25
CA LEU A 92 6.71 18.82 7.92
C LEU A 92 5.39 19.51 8.28
N SER A 93 4.32 18.73 8.43
CA SER A 93 2.97 19.21 8.74
C SER A 93 2.84 19.95 10.08
N LYS A 94 3.80 19.81 10.98
CA LYS A 94 3.81 20.47 12.31
C LYS A 94 4.67 21.74 12.34
N GLY A 95 5.00 22.31 11.16
CA GLY A 95 5.82 23.53 11.06
C GLY A 95 7.31 23.30 11.27
N GLU A 96 7.75 22.07 11.50
CA GLU A 96 9.15 21.69 11.59
C GLU A 96 9.75 21.52 10.20
N ALA A 97 11.03 21.83 10.04
CA ALA A 97 11.81 21.52 8.84
C ALA A 97 13.05 20.72 9.22
N LEU A 98 13.35 19.67 8.46
CA LEU A 98 14.51 18.79 8.68
C LEU A 98 15.56 19.02 7.60
N PRO A 99 16.75 19.51 7.94
CA PRO A 99 17.88 19.51 7.00
C PRO A 99 18.40 18.10 6.79
N TYR A 100 18.81 17.78 5.56
CA TYR A 100 19.39 16.47 5.22
C TYR A 100 20.70 16.61 4.44
N LYS A 101 21.57 15.62 4.59
CA LYS A 101 22.72 15.38 3.70
C LYS A 101 22.27 14.49 2.53
N ASN A 102 21.60 13.39 2.86
CA ASN A 102 20.95 12.49 1.91
C ASN A 102 19.47 12.31 2.26
N LEU A 103 18.65 12.09 1.23
CA LEU A 103 17.21 11.88 1.35
C LEU A 103 16.81 10.59 0.66
N VAL A 104 15.97 9.77 1.30
CA VAL A 104 15.32 8.60 0.68
C VAL A 104 13.81 8.82 0.64
N LEU A 105 13.23 8.79 -0.56
CA LEU A 105 11.78 8.81 -0.77
C LEU A 105 11.28 7.36 -0.80
N ALA A 106 10.64 6.93 0.28
CA ALA A 106 10.03 5.61 0.46
C ALA A 106 8.51 5.74 0.67
N THR A 107 7.90 6.66 -0.08
CA THR A 107 6.50 7.10 0.05
C THR A 107 5.47 6.04 -0.34
N GLY A 108 5.90 5.01 -1.07
CA GLY A 108 5.06 3.89 -1.46
C GLY A 108 3.92 4.29 -2.40
N SER A 109 2.74 3.78 -2.12
CA SER A 109 1.55 3.94 -2.96
C SER A 109 0.29 4.07 -2.12
N ARG A 110 -0.76 4.63 -2.71
CA ARG A 110 -2.12 4.73 -2.15
C ARG A 110 -3.14 3.99 -3.02
N VAL A 111 -4.27 3.64 -2.45
CA VAL A 111 -5.39 3.03 -3.17
C VAL A 111 -5.96 3.99 -4.22
N ARG A 112 -6.37 3.45 -5.36
CA ARG A 112 -7.15 4.18 -6.36
C ARG A 112 -8.58 4.30 -5.83
N GLN A 113 -9.04 5.51 -5.59
CA GLN A 113 -10.42 5.77 -5.22
C GLN A 113 -11.31 5.78 -6.47
N LEU A 114 -12.55 5.31 -6.33
CA LEU A 114 -13.58 5.37 -7.37
C LEU A 114 -14.50 6.55 -7.09
N GLU A 115 -14.71 7.36 -8.12
CA GLU A 115 -15.63 8.49 -8.11
C GLU A 115 -16.91 8.07 -8.85
N VAL A 116 -17.80 7.37 -8.17
CA VAL A 116 -19.11 6.95 -8.68
C VAL A 116 -20.22 7.42 -7.73
N GLU A 117 -21.45 7.44 -8.20
CA GLU A 117 -22.62 7.79 -7.38
C GLU A 117 -22.66 6.92 -6.11
N GLY A 118 -22.79 7.54 -4.94
CA GLY A 118 -22.84 6.89 -3.64
C GLY A 118 -21.50 6.46 -3.06
N SER A 119 -20.37 6.85 -3.65
CA SER A 119 -19.02 6.50 -3.13
C SER A 119 -18.70 7.14 -1.76
N ASP A 120 -19.49 8.11 -1.30
CA ASP A 120 -19.41 8.77 0.00
C ASP A 120 -20.20 8.09 1.11
N LEU A 121 -20.98 7.05 0.80
CA LEU A 121 -21.73 6.27 1.78
C LEU A 121 -20.77 5.55 2.75
N LYS A 122 -21.20 5.44 4.03
CA LYS A 122 -20.45 4.66 5.02
C LYS A 122 -20.40 3.18 4.63
N ASN A 123 -19.44 2.43 5.20
CA ASN A 123 -19.18 1.02 4.96
C ASN A 123 -18.70 0.70 3.53
N ILE A 124 -18.29 1.71 2.76
CA ILE A 124 -17.46 1.53 1.57
C ILE A 124 -16.01 1.70 2.00
N ASN A 125 -15.22 0.66 1.81
CA ASN A 125 -13.89 0.55 2.37
C ASN A 125 -12.84 0.34 1.29
N TYR A 126 -11.64 0.84 1.57
CA TYR A 126 -10.41 0.49 0.89
C TYR A 126 -9.49 -0.17 1.91
N LEU A 127 -8.49 -0.91 1.45
CA LEU A 127 -7.56 -1.57 2.37
C LEU A 127 -6.12 -1.23 2.00
N ARG A 128 -5.47 -0.42 2.84
CA ARG A 128 -4.05 -0.08 2.71
C ARG A 128 -3.34 0.01 4.06
N SER A 129 -3.99 0.56 5.07
CA SER A 129 -3.43 0.86 6.40
C SER A 129 -3.96 -0.09 7.48
N ILE A 130 -3.31 -0.05 8.67
CA ILE A 130 -3.79 -0.74 9.87
C ILE A 130 -5.19 -0.25 10.23
N ASN A 131 -5.46 1.05 10.12
CA ASN A 131 -6.76 1.63 10.45
C ASN A 131 -7.85 1.12 9.50
N ASP A 132 -7.54 0.96 8.20
CA ASP A 132 -8.50 0.35 7.25
C ASP A 132 -8.82 -1.09 7.63
N SER A 133 -7.80 -1.87 7.99
CA SER A 133 -7.99 -3.26 8.42
C SER A 133 -8.81 -3.35 9.71
N ASN A 134 -8.58 -2.45 10.67
CA ASN A 134 -9.38 -2.39 11.90
C ASN A 134 -10.83 -2.05 11.62
N ASN A 135 -11.09 -1.05 10.77
CA ASN A 135 -12.45 -0.68 10.35
C ASN A 135 -13.18 -1.85 9.67
N LEU A 136 -12.47 -2.63 8.85
CA LEU A 136 -13.04 -3.83 8.23
C LEU A 136 -13.33 -4.94 9.24
N LYS A 137 -12.46 -5.18 10.22
CA LYS A 137 -12.68 -6.16 11.29
C LYS A 137 -13.99 -5.92 12.04
N ASP A 138 -14.31 -4.65 12.34
CA ASP A 138 -15.52 -4.26 13.05
C ASP A 138 -16.79 -4.56 12.25
N GLN A 139 -16.68 -4.58 10.91
CA GLN A 139 -17.76 -4.87 9.98
C GLN A 139 -17.92 -6.39 9.70
N PHE A 140 -16.89 -7.20 9.97
CA PHE A 140 -16.89 -8.64 9.71
C PHE A 140 -17.73 -9.41 10.73
N LYS A 141 -19.05 -9.41 10.50
CA LYS A 141 -20.04 -10.09 11.37
C LYS A 141 -20.68 -11.25 10.60
N LYS A 142 -20.77 -12.42 11.26
CA LYS A 142 -21.36 -13.62 10.67
C LYS A 142 -22.75 -13.35 10.08
N GLY A 143 -22.96 -13.82 8.86
CA GLY A 143 -24.24 -13.71 8.13
C GLY A 143 -24.43 -12.39 7.39
N LYS A 144 -23.56 -11.40 7.57
CA LYS A 144 -23.58 -10.14 6.82
C LYS A 144 -23.07 -10.34 5.39
N SER A 145 -23.50 -9.48 4.48
CA SER A 145 -23.12 -9.48 3.07
C SER A 145 -21.97 -8.51 2.82
N LEU A 146 -20.89 -9.02 2.23
CA LEU A 146 -19.75 -8.24 1.77
C LEU A 146 -19.67 -8.34 0.25
N VAL A 147 -19.68 -7.19 -0.43
CA VAL A 147 -19.38 -7.12 -1.86
C VAL A 147 -17.97 -6.57 -2.04
N ILE A 148 -17.17 -7.23 -2.87
CA ILE A 148 -15.79 -6.84 -3.17
C ILE A 148 -15.72 -6.44 -4.64
N ILE A 149 -15.22 -5.23 -4.92
CA ILE A 149 -15.03 -4.71 -6.27
C ILE A 149 -13.56 -4.89 -6.64
N GLY A 150 -13.31 -5.78 -7.59
CA GLY A 150 -12.00 -6.19 -8.08
C GLY A 150 -11.53 -7.54 -7.53
N ALA A 151 -11.23 -8.48 -8.43
CA ALA A 151 -10.73 -9.83 -8.14
C ALA A 151 -9.19 -9.92 -8.28
N GLY A 152 -8.45 -8.86 -7.89
CA GLY A 152 -7.00 -8.88 -7.74
C GLY A 152 -6.57 -9.58 -6.43
N TYR A 153 -5.25 -9.57 -6.14
CA TYR A 153 -4.71 -10.19 -4.91
C TYR A 153 -5.44 -9.76 -3.64
N ILE A 154 -5.56 -8.45 -3.39
CA ILE A 154 -6.17 -7.93 -2.16
C ILE A 154 -7.65 -8.32 -2.07
N GLY A 155 -8.39 -8.20 -3.17
CA GLY A 155 -9.81 -8.58 -3.20
C GLY A 155 -10.04 -10.03 -2.83
N LEU A 156 -9.27 -10.95 -3.41
CA LEU A 156 -9.38 -12.38 -3.12
C LEU A 156 -8.89 -12.75 -1.70
N GLU A 157 -7.85 -12.08 -1.18
CA GLU A 157 -7.38 -12.27 0.19
C GLU A 157 -8.43 -11.82 1.21
N VAL A 158 -9.06 -10.67 0.98
CA VAL A 158 -10.17 -10.17 1.80
C VAL A 158 -11.38 -11.12 1.72
N ALA A 159 -11.70 -11.63 0.52
CA ALA A 159 -12.77 -12.61 0.33
C ALA A 159 -12.53 -13.86 1.19
N ALA A 160 -11.32 -14.39 1.17
CA ALA A 160 -10.94 -15.56 1.97
C ALA A 160 -11.07 -15.30 3.48
N ALA A 161 -10.60 -14.15 3.97
CA ALA A 161 -10.71 -13.76 5.36
C ALA A 161 -12.17 -13.59 5.79
N ALA A 162 -13.00 -12.97 4.94
CA ALA A 162 -14.41 -12.73 5.20
C ALA A 162 -15.24 -14.02 5.25
N VAL A 163 -15.06 -14.94 4.29
CA VAL A 163 -15.73 -16.25 4.32
C VAL A 163 -15.33 -17.03 5.56
N LYS A 164 -14.07 -17.04 5.97
CA LYS A 164 -13.60 -17.67 7.22
C LYS A 164 -14.34 -17.12 8.45
N LYS A 165 -14.76 -15.85 8.43
CA LYS A 165 -15.59 -15.20 9.47
C LYS A 165 -17.08 -15.43 9.32
N GLY A 166 -17.52 -16.14 8.27
CA GLY A 166 -18.91 -16.50 8.03
C GLY A 166 -19.75 -15.42 7.39
N LEU A 167 -19.13 -14.49 6.65
CA LEU A 167 -19.84 -13.52 5.79
C LEU A 167 -20.32 -14.22 4.51
N LYS A 168 -21.37 -13.66 3.91
CA LYS A 168 -21.75 -13.93 2.51
C LYS A 168 -20.90 -13.01 1.64
N VAL A 169 -20.09 -13.58 0.75
CA VAL A 169 -19.12 -12.81 -0.02
C VAL A 169 -19.39 -12.94 -1.50
N THR A 170 -19.56 -11.80 -2.17
CA THR A 170 -19.64 -11.69 -3.63
C THR A 170 -18.50 -10.80 -4.13
N VAL A 171 -17.71 -11.30 -5.08
CA VAL A 171 -16.65 -10.56 -5.76
C VAL A 171 -17.14 -10.19 -7.16
N VAL A 172 -17.05 -8.90 -7.53
CA VAL A 172 -17.36 -8.38 -8.86
C VAL A 172 -16.08 -7.98 -9.54
N GLU A 173 -15.84 -8.50 -10.75
CA GLU A 173 -14.65 -8.23 -11.56
C GLU A 173 -15.06 -7.85 -12.98
N MET A 174 -14.51 -6.75 -13.48
CA MET A 174 -14.80 -6.26 -14.83
C MET A 174 -14.14 -7.10 -15.93
N GLU A 175 -13.06 -7.76 -15.64
CA GLU A 175 -12.34 -8.65 -16.56
C GLU A 175 -13.02 -10.02 -16.63
N ASP A 176 -12.65 -10.81 -17.63
CA ASP A 176 -13.20 -12.15 -17.86
C ASP A 176 -12.62 -13.24 -16.92
N ARG A 177 -11.62 -12.91 -16.11
CA ARG A 177 -10.97 -13.82 -15.16
C ARG A 177 -10.38 -13.10 -13.96
N VAL A 178 -10.29 -13.79 -12.84
CA VAL A 178 -9.63 -13.26 -11.63
C VAL A 178 -8.13 -13.05 -11.85
N MET A 179 -7.55 -12.06 -11.20
CA MET A 179 -6.11 -11.73 -11.28
C MET A 179 -5.56 -11.59 -12.72
N SER A 180 -6.38 -11.17 -13.68
CA SER A 180 -6.08 -11.12 -15.12
C SER A 180 -4.77 -10.40 -15.47
N ARG A 181 -4.40 -9.38 -14.68
CA ARG A 181 -3.18 -8.57 -14.85
C ARG A 181 -1.94 -9.14 -14.18
N ALA A 182 -2.09 -10.17 -13.35
CA ALA A 182 -1.03 -10.61 -12.44
C ALA A 182 -0.55 -12.03 -12.70
N VAL A 183 -1.39 -12.89 -13.25
CA VAL A 183 -1.08 -14.31 -13.41
C VAL A 183 -1.57 -14.87 -14.76
N ASP A 184 -1.01 -16.00 -15.15
CA ASP A 184 -1.41 -16.77 -16.31
C ASP A 184 -2.86 -17.32 -16.17
N PRO A 185 -3.62 -17.54 -17.27
CA PRO A 185 -4.98 -18.05 -17.23
C PRO A 185 -5.17 -19.34 -16.40
N ILE A 186 -4.25 -20.27 -16.46
CA ILE A 186 -4.32 -21.52 -15.68
C ILE A 186 -4.31 -21.25 -14.16
N ILE A 187 -3.56 -20.25 -13.72
CA ILE A 187 -3.51 -19.84 -12.31
C ILE A 187 -4.80 -19.10 -11.93
N SER A 188 -5.34 -18.27 -12.83
CA SER A 188 -6.64 -17.63 -12.62
C SER A 188 -7.76 -18.65 -12.41
N GLU A 189 -7.83 -19.67 -13.25
CA GLU A 189 -8.83 -20.75 -13.15
C GLU A 189 -8.72 -21.52 -11.83
N TYR A 190 -7.48 -21.79 -11.40
CA TYR A 190 -7.24 -22.43 -10.11
C TYR A 190 -7.80 -21.59 -8.95
N PHE A 191 -7.48 -20.29 -8.91
CA PHE A 191 -7.96 -19.41 -7.82
C PHE A 191 -9.47 -19.15 -7.90
N ASP A 192 -10.05 -19.00 -9.08
CA ASP A 192 -11.51 -18.88 -9.25
C ASP A 192 -12.21 -20.13 -8.66
N THR A 193 -11.80 -21.30 -9.06
CA THR A 193 -12.33 -22.57 -8.57
C THR A 193 -12.14 -22.72 -7.06
N LEU A 194 -10.97 -22.38 -6.53
CA LEU A 194 -10.65 -22.46 -5.10
C LEU A 194 -11.59 -21.57 -4.28
N HIS A 195 -11.79 -20.31 -4.68
CA HIS A 195 -12.64 -19.37 -3.97
C HIS A 195 -14.11 -19.76 -4.03
N ARG A 196 -14.62 -20.18 -5.20
CA ARG A 196 -15.99 -20.67 -5.36
C ARG A 196 -16.25 -21.91 -4.47
N ASN A 197 -15.34 -22.85 -4.42
CA ASN A 197 -15.42 -24.05 -3.57
C ASN A 197 -15.40 -23.70 -2.07
N LYS A 198 -14.92 -22.52 -1.70
CA LYS A 198 -14.94 -22.00 -0.32
C LYS A 198 -16.17 -21.12 -0.03
N GLY A 199 -17.10 -20.99 -0.97
CA GLY A 199 -18.35 -20.28 -0.79
C GLY A 199 -18.30 -18.78 -1.16
N VAL A 200 -17.29 -18.37 -1.93
CA VAL A 200 -17.26 -17.03 -2.54
C VAL A 200 -18.06 -17.06 -3.85
N GLU A 201 -19.02 -16.17 -4.01
CA GLU A 201 -19.63 -15.91 -5.30
C GLU A 201 -18.71 -14.98 -6.10
N ILE A 202 -18.45 -15.29 -7.40
CA ILE A 202 -17.61 -14.46 -8.27
C ILE A 202 -18.39 -14.14 -9.53
N ILE A 203 -18.56 -12.85 -9.82
CA ILE A 203 -19.20 -12.31 -11.03
C ILE A 203 -18.08 -11.70 -11.89
N LEU A 204 -17.87 -12.27 -13.06
CA LEU A 204 -16.86 -11.83 -14.04
C LEU A 204 -17.53 -11.07 -15.18
N GLY A 205 -16.78 -10.19 -15.85
CA GLY A 205 -17.26 -9.40 -16.99
C GLY A 205 -18.27 -8.31 -16.59
N SER A 206 -18.37 -7.97 -15.31
CA SER A 206 -19.30 -6.96 -14.80
C SER A 206 -18.53 -5.91 -13.99
N ALA A 207 -18.90 -4.65 -14.17
CA ALA A 207 -18.26 -3.52 -13.48
C ALA A 207 -19.26 -2.82 -12.54
N LEU A 208 -18.73 -2.15 -11.53
CA LEU A 208 -19.49 -1.26 -10.66
C LEU A 208 -20.06 -0.10 -11.48
N GLU A 209 -21.36 0.18 -11.34
CA GLU A 209 -22.00 1.40 -11.82
C GLU A 209 -22.13 2.42 -10.69
N LYS A 210 -22.80 2.04 -9.59
CA LYS A 210 -23.03 2.92 -8.43
C LYS A 210 -23.30 2.15 -7.13
N PHE A 211 -23.26 2.88 -6.03
CA PHE A 211 -23.74 2.41 -4.73
C PHE A 211 -25.08 3.05 -4.40
N VAL A 212 -25.93 2.32 -3.68
CA VAL A 212 -27.25 2.79 -3.23
C VAL A 212 -27.36 2.56 -1.74
N GLY A 213 -27.90 3.55 -1.02
CA GLY A 213 -28.13 3.51 0.40
C GLY A 213 -28.57 4.87 0.94
N LYS A 214 -28.91 4.96 2.23
CA LYS A 214 -29.28 6.24 2.87
C LYS A 214 -28.09 6.89 3.58
N SER A 215 -27.51 6.23 4.57
CA SER A 215 -26.36 6.72 5.34
C SER A 215 -25.15 5.80 5.21
N HIS A 216 -25.37 4.57 4.84
CA HIS A 216 -24.37 3.53 4.56
C HIS A 216 -24.81 2.74 3.33
N VAL A 217 -23.89 2.02 2.72
CA VAL A 217 -24.20 1.21 1.55
C VAL A 217 -25.22 0.13 1.92
N GLU A 218 -26.20 -0.05 1.06
CA GLU A 218 -27.24 -1.07 1.16
C GLU A 218 -27.22 -1.97 -0.08
N LYS A 219 -26.84 -1.41 -1.24
CA LYS A 219 -26.77 -2.14 -2.52
C LYS A 219 -25.59 -1.69 -3.37
N VAL A 220 -25.11 -2.62 -4.16
CA VAL A 220 -24.16 -2.39 -5.26
C VAL A 220 -24.92 -2.63 -6.55
N VAL A 221 -24.90 -1.67 -7.47
CA VAL A 221 -25.48 -1.78 -8.82
C VAL A 221 -24.35 -1.94 -9.82
N CYS A 222 -24.43 -2.94 -10.66
CA CYS A 222 -23.46 -3.24 -11.68
C CYS A 222 -23.95 -2.78 -13.07
N THR A 223 -23.02 -2.60 -14.00
CA THR A 223 -23.26 -2.10 -15.36
C THR A 223 -24.11 -3.04 -16.22
N ASP A 224 -24.18 -4.32 -15.88
CA ASP A 224 -25.03 -5.34 -16.52
C ASP A 224 -26.44 -5.40 -15.94
N GLY A 225 -26.77 -4.50 -14.99
CA GLY A 225 -28.05 -4.44 -14.29
C GLY A 225 -28.16 -5.35 -13.05
N THR A 226 -27.12 -6.10 -12.72
CA THR A 226 -27.08 -6.91 -11.48
C THR A 226 -27.14 -5.99 -10.26
N ILE A 227 -27.97 -6.34 -9.30
CA ILE A 227 -28.10 -5.62 -8.02
C ILE A 227 -27.77 -6.58 -6.87
N LEU A 228 -26.78 -6.21 -6.05
CA LEU A 228 -26.29 -7.01 -4.94
C LEU A 228 -26.60 -6.29 -3.62
N GLU A 229 -27.21 -6.98 -2.67
CA GLU A 229 -27.37 -6.48 -1.30
C GLU A 229 -26.01 -6.48 -0.59
N ALA A 230 -25.68 -5.36 0.08
CA ALA A 230 -24.37 -5.17 0.73
C ALA A 230 -24.51 -4.47 2.08
N ASP A 231 -24.06 -5.13 3.15
CA ASP A 231 -23.86 -4.49 4.46
C ASP A 231 -22.53 -3.71 4.50
N SER A 232 -21.59 -4.14 3.68
CA SER A 232 -20.28 -3.48 3.49
C SER A 232 -19.69 -3.78 2.11
N VAL A 233 -18.81 -2.89 1.67
CA VAL A 233 -18.09 -3.02 0.39
C VAL A 233 -16.59 -2.86 0.63
N VAL A 234 -15.78 -3.62 -0.11
CA VAL A 234 -14.32 -3.39 -0.23
C VAL A 234 -13.99 -3.14 -1.69
N ILE A 235 -13.23 -2.08 -1.95
CA ILE A 235 -12.79 -1.71 -3.30
C ILE A 235 -11.30 -1.99 -3.43
N GLY A 236 -10.93 -2.86 -4.40
CA GLY A 236 -9.58 -3.29 -4.68
C GLY A 236 -9.21 -3.17 -6.16
N VAL A 237 -9.30 -1.95 -6.74
CA VAL A 237 -9.14 -1.69 -8.19
C VAL A 237 -7.76 -1.14 -8.58
N GLY A 238 -6.76 -1.38 -7.74
CA GLY A 238 -5.36 -0.97 -7.98
C GLY A 238 -4.91 0.20 -7.11
N ILE A 239 -3.65 0.59 -7.32
CA ILE A 239 -2.97 1.62 -6.54
C ILE A 239 -2.29 2.66 -7.43
N LEU A 240 -1.96 3.81 -6.84
CA LEU A 240 -1.23 4.92 -7.47
C LEU A 240 0.06 5.18 -6.68
N PRO A 241 1.21 5.42 -7.34
CA PRO A 241 2.44 5.78 -6.64
C PRO A 241 2.29 7.15 -5.97
N ASN A 242 2.86 7.29 -4.76
CA ASN A 242 2.92 8.58 -4.08
C ASN A 242 4.17 9.34 -4.55
N GLN A 243 4.09 9.95 -5.71
CA GLN A 243 5.21 10.65 -6.37
C GLN A 243 5.12 12.18 -6.28
N GLU A 244 4.01 12.73 -5.80
CA GLU A 244 3.68 14.16 -5.90
C GLU A 244 4.69 15.05 -5.19
N ILE A 245 5.27 14.59 -4.08
CA ILE A 245 6.29 15.34 -3.35
C ILE A 245 7.60 15.45 -4.15
N ALA A 246 7.96 14.42 -4.88
CA ALA A 246 9.11 14.41 -5.76
C ALA A 246 8.86 15.29 -6.99
N GLU A 247 7.69 15.17 -7.59
CA GLU A 247 7.26 15.91 -8.77
C GLU A 247 7.19 17.43 -8.48
N SER A 248 6.58 17.83 -7.35
CA SER A 248 6.52 19.22 -6.93
C SER A 248 7.89 19.82 -6.59
N ALA A 249 8.86 19.00 -6.22
CA ALA A 249 10.25 19.37 -6.02
C ALA A 249 11.07 19.39 -7.33
N GLY A 250 10.46 19.13 -8.49
CA GLY A 250 11.09 19.12 -9.81
C GLY A 250 11.92 17.88 -10.10
N LEU A 251 11.69 16.75 -9.41
CA LEU A 251 12.28 15.47 -9.77
C LEU A 251 11.45 14.82 -10.89
N LYS A 252 12.11 14.10 -11.79
CA LYS A 252 11.44 13.40 -12.89
C LYS A 252 10.59 12.25 -12.38
N CYS A 253 9.33 12.24 -12.81
CA CYS A 253 8.36 11.20 -12.51
C CYS A 253 7.65 10.72 -13.78
N ASN A 254 7.39 9.44 -13.87
CA ASN A 254 6.58 8.83 -14.92
C ASN A 254 5.96 7.54 -14.36
N ASN A 255 4.72 7.60 -13.87
CA ASN A 255 4.10 6.49 -13.12
C ASN A 255 5.03 5.94 -12.03
N GLY A 256 5.59 6.86 -11.23
CA GLY A 256 6.60 6.64 -10.20
C GLY A 256 7.81 7.55 -10.39
N ILE A 257 8.58 7.74 -9.32
CA ILE A 257 9.82 8.52 -9.30
C ILE A 257 10.86 7.79 -10.14
N LEU A 258 11.43 8.46 -11.16
CA LEU A 258 12.46 7.87 -12.00
C LEU A 258 13.76 7.72 -11.22
N VAL A 259 14.29 6.51 -11.16
CA VAL A 259 15.57 6.19 -10.52
C VAL A 259 16.42 5.32 -11.42
N ASP A 260 17.73 5.29 -11.16
CA ASP A 260 18.66 4.35 -11.76
C ASP A 260 18.61 2.97 -11.04
N GLU A 261 19.50 2.05 -11.44
CA GLU A 261 19.64 0.72 -10.84
C GLU A 261 20.10 0.73 -9.38
N PHE A 262 20.61 1.87 -8.89
CA PHE A 262 21.03 2.09 -7.51
C PHE A 262 19.97 2.80 -6.65
N GLY A 263 18.82 3.10 -7.24
CA GLY A 263 17.76 3.87 -6.59
C GLY A 263 18.02 5.38 -6.53
N ARG A 264 18.98 5.92 -7.29
CA ARG A 264 19.31 7.35 -7.36
C ARG A 264 18.37 8.06 -8.31
N THR A 265 17.90 9.24 -7.93
CA THR A 265 17.23 10.16 -8.83
C THR A 265 18.26 10.97 -9.63
N GLU A 266 17.83 11.92 -10.46
CA GLU A 266 18.73 12.88 -11.12
C GLU A 266 19.44 13.82 -10.14
N ASP A 267 19.00 13.89 -8.88
CA ASP A 267 19.67 14.60 -7.79
C ASP A 267 20.48 13.59 -6.97
N SER A 268 21.82 13.73 -6.99
CA SER A 268 22.72 12.77 -6.35
C SER A 268 22.56 12.65 -4.83
N SER A 269 21.85 13.57 -4.19
CA SER A 269 21.53 13.50 -2.76
C SER A 269 20.14 12.94 -2.46
N VAL A 270 19.35 12.59 -3.49
CA VAL A 270 17.99 12.08 -3.35
C VAL A 270 17.85 10.71 -3.99
N PHE A 271 17.45 9.75 -3.19
CA PHE A 271 17.18 8.37 -3.56
C PHE A 271 15.69 8.06 -3.43
N ALA A 272 15.21 7.01 -4.09
CA ALA A 272 13.88 6.48 -3.84
C ALA A 272 13.84 4.95 -3.92
N CYS A 273 12.90 4.32 -3.20
CA CYS A 273 12.69 2.87 -3.20
C CYS A 273 11.25 2.45 -2.91
N GLY A 274 10.89 1.28 -3.39
CA GLY A 274 9.57 0.66 -3.21
C GLY A 274 8.54 1.06 -4.27
N ASP A 275 7.25 0.91 -3.97
CA ASP A 275 6.13 1.08 -4.91
C ASP A 275 6.07 2.47 -5.57
N CYS A 276 6.73 3.47 -5.00
CA CYS A 276 6.78 4.83 -5.55
C CYS A 276 7.79 5.00 -6.69
N THR A 277 8.62 4.00 -7.01
CA THR A 277 9.68 4.12 -8.00
C THR A 277 9.32 3.54 -9.35
N ASN A 278 9.86 4.16 -10.40
CA ASN A 278 9.93 3.63 -11.75
C ASN A 278 11.41 3.45 -12.10
N HIS A 279 11.86 2.22 -12.23
CA HIS A 279 13.27 1.83 -12.28
C HIS A 279 13.58 0.94 -13.48
N PRO A 280 14.84 0.89 -13.95
CA PRO A 280 15.27 0.00 -15.01
C PRO A 280 15.01 -1.47 -14.64
N ASN A 281 14.51 -2.24 -15.61
CA ASN A 281 14.35 -3.67 -15.45
C ASN A 281 15.04 -4.39 -16.61
N PHE A 282 16.02 -5.20 -16.26
CA PHE A 282 16.85 -5.91 -17.22
C PHE A 282 16.06 -6.93 -18.06
N TYR A 283 15.11 -7.64 -17.45
CA TYR A 283 14.36 -8.71 -18.13
C TYR A 283 13.46 -8.21 -19.25
N VAL A 284 12.87 -7.02 -19.08
CA VAL A 284 11.97 -6.43 -20.07
C VAL A 284 12.59 -5.26 -20.83
N ASN A 285 13.86 -4.94 -20.55
CA ASN A 285 14.66 -3.88 -21.16
C ASN A 285 13.92 -2.52 -21.25
N LYS A 286 13.24 -2.15 -20.18
CA LYS A 286 12.54 -0.86 -20.02
C LYS A 286 12.37 -0.53 -18.56
N ASN A 287 12.03 0.73 -18.27
CA ASN A 287 11.66 1.13 -16.93
C ASN A 287 10.26 0.58 -16.60
N ILE A 288 10.12 0.07 -15.37
CA ILE A 288 8.86 -0.44 -14.84
C ILE A 288 8.67 0.01 -13.39
N ARG A 289 7.42 0.01 -12.94
CA ARG A 289 7.05 0.13 -11.54
C ARG A 289 6.53 -1.21 -11.04
N LEU A 290 7.13 -1.74 -9.98
CA LEU A 290 6.75 -3.02 -9.38
C LEU A 290 6.12 -2.79 -8.00
N GLU A 291 4.96 -3.39 -7.80
CA GLU A 291 4.16 -3.32 -6.57
C GLU A 291 4.28 -4.62 -5.81
N SER A 292 5.42 -4.84 -5.14
CA SER A 292 5.62 -6.06 -4.37
C SER A 292 6.52 -5.85 -3.16
N VAL A 293 6.29 -6.66 -2.12
CA VAL A 293 7.15 -6.69 -0.93
C VAL A 293 8.60 -7.00 -1.32
N HIS A 294 8.81 -7.97 -2.21
CA HIS A 294 10.16 -8.35 -2.65
C HIS A 294 10.89 -7.16 -3.27
N ASN A 295 10.26 -6.48 -4.25
CA ASN A 295 10.85 -5.28 -4.86
C ASN A 295 11.12 -4.18 -3.84
N ALA A 296 10.19 -3.94 -2.92
CA ALA A 296 10.32 -2.92 -1.87
C ALA A 296 11.52 -3.19 -0.96
N LEU A 297 11.77 -4.46 -0.61
CA LEU A 297 12.88 -4.86 0.25
C LEU A 297 14.22 -4.81 -0.52
N GLU A 298 14.28 -5.34 -1.75
CA GLU A 298 15.52 -5.36 -2.52
C GLU A 298 15.97 -3.97 -2.94
N GLN A 299 15.08 -3.11 -3.40
CA GLN A 299 15.44 -1.70 -3.69
C GLN A 299 15.91 -0.96 -2.43
N ALA A 300 15.27 -1.19 -1.28
CA ALA A 300 15.70 -0.56 -0.03
C ALA A 300 17.11 -1.02 0.40
N LYS A 301 17.46 -2.28 0.17
CA LYS A 301 18.83 -2.78 0.39
C LYS A 301 19.82 -2.11 -0.56
N THR A 302 19.47 -2.02 -1.84
CA THR A 302 20.30 -1.38 -2.87
C THR A 302 20.56 0.09 -2.53
N VAL A 303 19.52 0.84 -2.18
CA VAL A 303 19.65 2.24 -1.76
C VAL A 303 20.53 2.37 -0.51
N ALA A 304 20.32 1.53 0.50
CA ALA A 304 21.12 1.56 1.72
C ALA A 304 22.61 1.25 1.49
N LEU A 305 22.94 0.41 0.51
CA LEU A 305 24.33 0.10 0.14
C LEU A 305 24.94 1.16 -0.79
N SER A 306 24.12 2.05 -1.35
CA SER A 306 24.56 3.16 -2.22
C SER A 306 24.77 4.47 -1.47
N LEU A 307 24.32 4.55 -0.21
CA LEU A 307 24.50 5.67 0.71
C LEU A 307 25.84 5.61 1.43
#